data_a6ddfec35fcfec0a5efb17b7f54f069a
#
_entry.id   a6ddfec35fcfec0a5efb17b7f54f069a
#
_cell.length_a   1.000
_cell.length_b   1.000
_cell.length_c   1.000
_cell.angle_alpha   90.00
_cell.angle_beta   90.00
_cell.angle_gamma   90.00
#
_symmetry.space_group_name_H-M   'P 1'
#
loop_
_entity.id
_entity.type
_entity.pdbx_description
1 polymer ?
#
loop_
_entity_poly.entity_id
_entity_poly.type
_entity_poly.pdbx_seq_one_letter_code
_entity_poly.pdbx_strand_id
1 'polypeptide(L)'
;MANFSPVIGKAFGIDVQLHWSFLLLLLFSLYISLASGSLYLFIIIVMLFICVFIHELAHSITAKRNGLKIKRIMLLPIGGVSEIEDADNMSPKLEFRVAIVGPLMSIFLGLVFGILAAATPAGMLRQLFQFMFLLNILLGVFNILPGFPLDGGRVLRGYLRRKKSFIDATKTTAKVGNAFIALFIVFTFAYVAIEPYSLFYKEFIVLWDFIIAVYLYGGAKEELQSAYIREYAMDLKVKDALSRDYIMVKPNATLLHIYELMIKKKKHIIITKKGKEIKAVARLSFNILNDKRYRNAEDASVPMPSVKANDSLSKALREMGNSREGIAAVFSGNKFLGILLARHAESIIALHLANKLGIKEHGRGI
;
A
#
# COMPACT_ATOMS: atom_id res chain seq x y z
N MET A 1 8.20 12.14 -4.29
CA MET A 1 9.50 11.43 -4.38
C MET A 1 9.36 10.40 -5.48
N ALA A 2 10.25 10.37 -6.46
CA ALA A 2 10.22 9.35 -7.50
C ALA A 2 10.42 7.99 -6.80
N ASN A 3 9.45 7.08 -6.94
CA ASN A 3 9.56 5.72 -6.44
C ASN A 3 10.66 5.01 -7.24
N PHE A 4 11.89 5.05 -6.73
CA PHE A 4 13.02 4.32 -7.31
C PHE A 4 12.89 2.86 -6.88
N SER A 5 12.02 2.14 -7.59
CA SER A 5 11.79 0.70 -7.36
C SER A 5 12.03 0.00 -8.70
N PRO A 6 13.28 -0.42 -8.98
CA PRO A 6 13.60 -1.10 -10.24
C PRO A 6 12.82 -2.41 -10.36
N VAL A 7 12.34 -2.68 -11.56
CA VAL A 7 11.81 -4.00 -11.94
C VAL A 7 13.00 -4.94 -12.13
N ILE A 8 13.08 -5.99 -11.32
CA ILE A 8 14.16 -6.98 -11.38
C ILE A 8 13.81 -8.18 -12.28
N GLY A 9 12.53 -8.35 -12.64
CA GLY A 9 12.07 -9.44 -13.48
C GLY A 9 10.57 -9.61 -13.48
N LYS A 10 10.13 -10.73 -14.08
CA LYS A 10 8.73 -11.13 -14.09
C LYS A 10 8.57 -12.56 -13.60
N ALA A 11 7.64 -12.77 -12.68
CA ALA A 11 7.23 -14.08 -12.21
C ALA A 11 5.77 -14.33 -12.61
N PHE A 12 5.50 -15.37 -13.39
CA PHE A 12 4.16 -15.69 -13.92
C PHE A 12 3.47 -14.51 -14.62
N GLY A 13 4.27 -13.64 -15.30
CA GLY A 13 3.77 -12.45 -15.98
C GLY A 13 3.37 -11.31 -15.03
N ILE A 14 3.87 -11.30 -13.79
CA ILE A 14 3.71 -10.25 -12.78
C ILE A 14 5.07 -9.58 -12.60
N ASP A 15 5.10 -8.25 -12.66
CA ASP A 15 6.33 -7.48 -12.45
C ASP A 15 6.78 -7.59 -11.00
N VAL A 16 8.06 -7.93 -10.79
CA VAL A 16 8.69 -8.01 -9.47
C VAL A 16 9.61 -6.80 -9.30
N GLN A 17 9.39 -6.04 -8.22
CA GLN A 17 10.12 -4.83 -7.92
C GLN A 17 10.79 -4.92 -6.56
N LEU A 18 11.99 -4.35 -6.45
CA LEU A 18 12.67 -4.15 -5.17
C LEU A 18 12.59 -2.67 -4.78
N HIS A 19 12.12 -2.41 -3.58
CA HIS A 19 12.18 -1.05 -3.05
C HIS A 19 13.63 -0.69 -2.70
N TRP A 20 14.04 0.55 -2.90
CA TRP A 20 15.41 0.99 -2.64
C TRP A 20 15.87 0.72 -1.19
N SER A 21 14.96 0.81 -0.21
CA SER A 21 15.26 0.52 1.20
C SER A 21 15.57 -0.98 1.43
N PHE A 22 15.00 -1.87 0.62
CA PHE A 22 15.36 -3.29 0.64
C PHE A 22 16.78 -3.54 0.12
N LEU A 23 17.19 -2.81 -0.92
CA LEU A 23 18.59 -2.87 -1.40
C LEU A 23 19.56 -2.39 -0.32
N LEU A 24 19.21 -1.36 0.45
CA LEU A 24 20.01 -0.93 1.59
C LEU A 24 20.13 -2.02 2.67
N LEU A 25 19.03 -2.74 2.97
CA LEU A 25 19.06 -3.86 3.91
C LEU A 25 20.02 -4.97 3.41
N LEU A 26 19.96 -5.32 2.13
CA LEU A 26 20.87 -6.32 1.55
C LEU A 26 22.32 -5.87 1.61
N LEU A 27 22.62 -4.63 1.25
CA LEU A 27 23.98 -4.08 1.31
C LEU A 27 24.50 -4.03 2.75
N PHE A 28 23.67 -3.60 3.70
CA PHE A 28 24.02 -3.57 5.12
C PHE A 28 24.27 -4.97 5.67
N SER A 29 23.42 -5.94 5.35
CA SER A 29 23.59 -7.33 5.80
C SER A 29 24.84 -7.97 5.19
N LEU A 30 25.18 -7.66 3.94
CA LEU A 30 26.40 -8.09 3.28
C LEU A 30 27.63 -7.47 3.95
N TYR A 31 27.60 -6.16 4.25
CA TYR A 31 28.67 -5.47 4.95
C TYR A 31 28.97 -6.11 6.32
N ILE A 32 27.92 -6.33 7.14
CA ILE A 32 28.07 -6.98 8.46
C ILE A 32 28.60 -8.41 8.30
N SER A 33 28.13 -9.16 7.31
CA SER A 33 28.57 -10.52 7.04
C SER A 33 30.06 -10.58 6.65
N LEU A 34 30.52 -9.67 5.81
CA LEU A 34 31.92 -9.55 5.42
C LEU A 34 32.79 -9.10 6.61
N ALA A 35 32.33 -8.14 7.41
CA ALA A 35 33.05 -7.67 8.61
C ALA A 35 33.17 -8.76 9.68
N SER A 36 32.20 -9.65 9.80
CA SER A 36 32.24 -10.81 10.70
C SER A 36 33.01 -12.02 10.17
N GLY A 37 33.48 -11.97 8.92
CA GLY A 37 34.15 -13.10 8.25
C GLY A 37 33.21 -14.26 7.89
N SER A 38 31.88 -14.06 7.91
CA SER A 38 30.91 -15.12 7.65
C SER A 38 29.72 -14.60 6.83
N LEU A 39 29.43 -15.22 5.71
CA LEU A 39 28.26 -14.89 4.89
C LEU A 39 26.93 -15.44 5.43
N TYR A 40 26.95 -16.06 6.60
CA TYR A 40 25.78 -16.78 7.14
C TYR A 40 24.54 -15.87 7.32
N LEU A 41 24.73 -14.69 7.91
CA LEU A 41 23.64 -13.71 8.10
C LEU A 41 23.06 -13.24 6.76
N PHE A 42 23.91 -12.92 5.79
CA PHE A 42 23.48 -12.51 4.45
C PHE A 42 22.66 -13.61 3.76
N ILE A 43 23.11 -14.86 3.83
CA ILE A 43 22.40 -16.01 3.25
C ILE A 43 21.03 -16.19 3.90
N ILE A 44 20.93 -16.08 5.23
CA ILE A 44 19.64 -16.16 5.95
C ILE A 44 18.67 -15.08 5.44
N ILE A 45 19.13 -13.83 5.34
CA ILE A 45 18.28 -12.72 4.90
C ILE A 45 17.81 -12.95 3.45
N VAL A 46 18.69 -13.31 2.54
CA VAL A 46 18.33 -13.61 1.16
C VAL A 46 17.31 -14.75 1.08
N MET A 47 17.55 -15.86 1.80
CA MET A 47 16.64 -17.01 1.80
C MET A 47 15.27 -16.65 2.40
N LEU A 48 15.25 -15.88 3.50
CA LEU A 48 14.01 -15.40 4.10
C LEU A 48 13.19 -14.59 3.11
N PHE A 49 13.83 -13.66 2.37
CA PHE A 49 13.11 -12.85 1.40
C PHE A 49 12.66 -13.62 0.15
N ILE A 50 13.37 -14.69 -0.22
CA ILE A 50 12.86 -15.64 -1.22
C ILE A 50 11.57 -16.31 -0.70
N CYS A 51 11.52 -16.71 0.57
CA CYS A 51 10.31 -17.28 1.18
C CYS A 51 9.18 -16.26 1.25
N VAL A 52 9.45 -15.01 1.64
CA VAL A 52 8.48 -13.89 1.62
C VAL A 52 7.96 -13.66 0.20
N PHE A 53 8.84 -13.66 -0.79
CA PHE A 53 8.43 -13.54 -2.20
C PHE A 53 7.51 -14.69 -2.63
N ILE A 54 7.79 -15.94 -2.25
CA ILE A 54 6.95 -17.10 -2.55
C ILE A 54 5.58 -16.97 -1.83
N HIS A 55 5.56 -16.46 -0.61
CA HIS A 55 4.34 -16.13 0.13
C HIS A 55 3.47 -15.12 -0.66
N GLU A 56 4.02 -13.99 -1.08
CA GLU A 56 3.32 -12.97 -1.88
C GLU A 56 2.89 -13.50 -3.25
N LEU A 57 3.73 -14.34 -3.84
CA LEU A 57 3.43 -14.97 -5.11
C LEU A 57 2.23 -15.91 -5.02
N ALA A 58 2.06 -16.62 -3.91
CA ALA A 58 0.92 -17.48 -3.65
C ALA A 58 -0.40 -16.69 -3.60
N HIS A 59 -0.43 -15.52 -2.92
CA HIS A 59 -1.55 -14.58 -2.98
C HIS A 59 -1.84 -14.12 -4.40
N SER A 60 -0.81 -13.65 -5.09
CA SER A 60 -0.90 -13.09 -6.45
C SER A 60 -1.40 -14.10 -7.47
N ILE A 61 -0.89 -15.34 -7.45
CA ILE A 61 -1.32 -16.41 -8.35
C ILE A 61 -2.78 -16.77 -8.06
N THR A 62 -3.17 -16.86 -6.79
CA THR A 62 -4.56 -17.18 -6.40
C THR A 62 -5.51 -16.08 -6.88
N ALA A 63 -5.16 -14.81 -6.69
CA ALA A 63 -5.95 -13.68 -7.18
C ALA A 63 -6.04 -13.68 -8.72
N LYS A 64 -4.91 -13.86 -9.41
CA LYS A 64 -4.84 -13.90 -10.88
C LYS A 64 -5.67 -15.02 -11.49
N ARG A 65 -5.62 -16.23 -10.91
CA ARG A 65 -6.43 -17.39 -11.36
C ARG A 65 -7.94 -17.17 -11.19
N ASN A 66 -8.34 -16.23 -10.33
CA ASN A 66 -9.73 -15.82 -10.13
C ASN A 66 -10.09 -14.53 -10.88
N GLY A 67 -9.33 -14.14 -11.90
CA GLY A 67 -9.65 -13.04 -12.81
C GLY A 67 -9.22 -11.65 -12.35
N LEU A 68 -8.51 -11.53 -11.24
CA LEU A 68 -7.97 -10.25 -10.78
C LEU A 68 -6.66 -9.92 -11.51
N LYS A 69 -6.46 -8.63 -11.78
CA LYS A 69 -5.21 -8.14 -12.34
C LYS A 69 -4.22 -7.81 -11.23
N ILE A 70 -3.00 -8.27 -11.37
CA ILE A 70 -1.90 -7.98 -10.46
C ILE A 70 -0.98 -6.98 -11.15
N LYS A 71 -0.78 -5.81 -10.54
CA LYS A 71 0.11 -4.79 -11.09
C LYS A 71 1.57 -5.19 -10.91
N ARG A 72 1.93 -5.53 -9.68
CA ARG A 72 3.31 -5.86 -9.29
C ARG A 72 3.37 -6.52 -7.92
N ILE A 73 4.48 -7.20 -7.67
CA ILE A 73 4.90 -7.61 -6.32
C ILE A 73 6.11 -6.74 -5.96
N MET A 74 6.04 -6.05 -4.82
CA MET A 74 7.13 -5.20 -4.33
C MET A 74 7.69 -5.77 -3.03
N LEU A 75 9.01 -5.96 -2.96
CA LEU A 75 9.71 -6.36 -1.75
C LEU A 75 10.24 -5.13 -1.00
N LEU A 76 9.88 -5.05 0.29
CA LEU A 76 10.28 -4.03 1.25
C LEU A 76 11.05 -4.70 2.40
N PRO A 77 11.84 -3.95 3.21
CA PRO A 77 12.56 -4.52 4.36
C PRO A 77 11.66 -5.23 5.39
N ILE A 78 10.43 -4.79 5.51
CA ILE A 78 9.44 -5.31 6.47
C ILE A 78 8.54 -6.40 5.88
N GLY A 79 8.78 -6.84 4.63
CA GLY A 79 7.98 -7.87 3.97
C GLY A 79 7.74 -7.61 2.49
N GLY A 80 6.78 -8.34 1.91
CA GLY A 80 6.31 -8.15 0.55
C GLY A 80 4.96 -7.45 0.49
N VAL A 81 4.66 -6.84 -0.65
CA VAL A 81 3.35 -6.25 -0.93
C VAL A 81 2.94 -6.60 -2.36
N SER A 82 1.82 -7.27 -2.50
CA SER A 82 1.20 -7.58 -3.79
C SER A 82 0.16 -6.52 -4.12
N GLU A 83 0.39 -5.71 -5.16
CA GLU A 83 -0.55 -4.69 -5.60
C GLU A 83 -1.58 -5.32 -6.55
N ILE A 84 -2.74 -5.67 -6.00
CA ILE A 84 -3.86 -6.31 -6.71
C ILE A 84 -4.85 -5.22 -7.12
N GLU A 85 -5.16 -5.12 -8.42
CA GLU A 85 -6.23 -4.22 -8.88
C GLU A 85 -7.59 -4.72 -8.37
N ASP A 86 -8.43 -3.78 -7.96
CA ASP A 86 -9.78 -4.07 -7.45
C ASP A 86 -9.82 -5.06 -6.26
N ALA A 87 -8.73 -5.17 -5.49
CA ALA A 87 -8.67 -6.01 -4.28
C ALA A 87 -9.88 -5.81 -3.36
N ASP A 88 -10.35 -4.58 -3.27
CA ASP A 88 -11.51 -4.23 -2.45
C ASP A 88 -12.84 -4.80 -2.95
N ASN A 89 -12.95 -5.10 -4.24
CA ASN A 89 -14.18 -5.64 -4.85
C ASN A 89 -14.25 -7.17 -4.82
N MET A 90 -13.29 -7.82 -4.16
CA MET A 90 -13.33 -9.27 -4.01
C MET A 90 -14.60 -9.73 -3.30
N SER A 91 -15.18 -10.83 -3.79
CA SER A 91 -16.22 -11.52 -3.05
C SER A 91 -15.67 -12.02 -1.71
N PRO A 92 -16.51 -12.17 -0.66
CA PRO A 92 -16.06 -12.67 0.64
C PRO A 92 -15.31 -13.99 0.57
N LYS A 93 -15.76 -14.90 -0.31
CA LYS A 93 -15.10 -16.20 -0.52
C LYS A 93 -13.73 -16.06 -1.18
N LEU A 94 -13.60 -15.14 -2.12
CA LEU A 94 -12.34 -14.91 -2.83
C LEU A 94 -11.32 -14.23 -1.91
N GLU A 95 -11.74 -13.21 -1.16
CA GLU A 95 -10.90 -12.54 -0.16
C GLU A 95 -10.32 -13.55 0.84
N PHE A 96 -11.17 -14.42 1.38
CA PHE A 96 -10.74 -15.49 2.28
C PHE A 96 -9.69 -16.42 1.63
N ARG A 97 -9.96 -16.88 0.39
CA ARG A 97 -9.05 -17.79 -0.33
C ARG A 97 -7.71 -17.14 -0.65
N VAL A 98 -7.74 -15.90 -1.12
CA VAL A 98 -6.51 -15.18 -1.44
C VAL A 98 -5.68 -14.96 -0.18
N ALA A 99 -6.31 -14.54 0.92
CA ALA A 99 -5.61 -14.23 2.15
C ALA A 99 -4.99 -15.45 2.84
N ILE A 100 -5.67 -16.60 2.85
CA ILE A 100 -5.19 -17.78 3.59
C ILE A 100 -4.02 -18.50 2.91
N VAL A 101 -3.86 -18.34 1.59
CA VAL A 101 -2.90 -19.11 0.80
C VAL A 101 -1.45 -18.72 1.09
N GLY A 102 -1.16 -17.46 1.37
CA GLY A 102 0.19 -17.02 1.74
C GLY A 102 0.70 -17.65 3.03
N PRO A 103 -0.03 -17.51 4.15
CA PRO A 103 0.31 -18.18 5.40
C PRO A 103 0.47 -19.71 5.26
N LEU A 104 -0.42 -20.37 4.52
CA LEU A 104 -0.30 -21.80 4.26
C LEU A 104 0.96 -22.14 3.46
N MET A 105 1.35 -21.31 2.50
CA MET A 105 2.59 -21.46 1.76
C MET A 105 3.82 -21.32 2.65
N SER A 106 3.82 -20.34 3.57
CA SER A 106 4.91 -20.20 4.53
C SER A 106 5.03 -21.40 5.46
N ILE A 107 3.92 -21.92 5.99
CA ILE A 107 3.93 -23.13 6.80
C ILE A 107 4.46 -24.33 5.99
N PHE A 108 4.01 -24.48 4.74
CA PHE A 108 4.51 -25.50 3.83
C PHE A 108 6.03 -25.40 3.62
N LEU A 109 6.56 -24.22 3.32
CA LEU A 109 8.01 -23.99 3.18
C LEU A 109 8.75 -24.30 4.49
N GLY A 110 8.18 -23.91 5.63
CA GLY A 110 8.71 -24.27 6.94
C GLY A 110 8.86 -25.79 7.07
N LEU A 111 7.80 -26.55 6.81
CA LEU A 111 7.85 -28.02 6.88
C LEU A 111 8.89 -28.61 5.93
N VAL A 112 9.04 -28.08 4.71
CA VAL A 112 10.08 -28.49 3.76
C VAL A 112 11.47 -28.28 4.37
N PHE A 113 11.74 -27.10 4.93
CA PHE A 113 13.01 -26.82 5.60
C PHE A 113 13.23 -27.72 6.85
N GLY A 114 12.17 -28.05 7.58
CA GLY A 114 12.24 -29.00 8.69
C GLY A 114 12.68 -30.40 8.25
N ILE A 115 12.12 -30.91 7.15
CA ILE A 115 12.52 -32.20 6.55
C ILE A 115 13.99 -32.13 6.07
N LEU A 116 14.38 -31.06 5.40
CA LEU A 116 15.77 -30.87 4.95
C LEU A 116 16.74 -30.83 6.14
N ALA A 117 16.36 -30.14 7.23
CA ALA A 117 17.17 -30.11 8.45
C ALA A 117 17.33 -31.52 9.07
N ALA A 118 16.28 -32.32 9.09
CA ALA A 118 16.31 -33.69 9.61
C ALA A 118 17.20 -34.62 8.74
N ALA A 119 17.19 -34.43 7.43
CA ALA A 119 17.97 -35.23 6.47
C ALA A 119 19.44 -34.79 6.35
N THR A 120 19.79 -33.59 6.84
CA THR A 120 21.15 -33.03 6.69
C THR A 120 22.00 -33.40 7.91
N PRO A 121 23.26 -33.85 7.73
CA PRO A 121 24.21 -34.08 8.84
C PRO A 121 24.41 -32.83 9.70
N ALA A 122 24.82 -33.05 10.96
CA ALA A 122 25.10 -31.94 11.87
C ALA A 122 26.16 -30.99 11.28
N GLY A 123 25.89 -29.67 11.32
CA GLY A 123 26.77 -28.64 10.77
C GLY A 123 26.00 -27.37 10.43
N MET A 124 26.69 -26.41 9.82
CA MET A 124 26.16 -25.09 9.49
C MET A 124 24.93 -25.15 8.56
N LEU A 125 24.91 -26.06 7.60
CA LEU A 125 23.79 -26.22 6.67
C LEU A 125 22.51 -26.71 7.38
N ARG A 126 22.65 -27.66 8.31
CA ARG A 126 21.52 -28.12 9.13
C ARG A 126 20.97 -26.98 10.00
N GLN A 127 21.85 -26.18 10.62
CA GLN A 127 21.44 -25.01 11.40
C GLN A 127 20.71 -23.99 10.53
N LEU A 128 21.18 -23.75 9.31
CA LEU A 128 20.50 -22.88 8.36
C LEU A 128 19.06 -23.37 8.08
N PHE A 129 18.87 -24.65 7.79
CA PHE A 129 17.56 -25.22 7.53
C PHE A 129 16.65 -25.18 8.78
N GLN A 130 17.20 -25.42 9.98
CA GLN A 130 16.47 -25.29 11.23
C GLN A 130 15.99 -23.86 11.45
N PHE A 131 16.84 -22.87 11.15
CA PHE A 131 16.49 -21.48 11.29
C PHE A 131 15.43 -21.07 10.26
N MET A 132 15.56 -21.51 9.02
CA MET A 132 14.54 -21.26 7.97
C MET A 132 13.21 -21.96 8.28
N PHE A 133 13.22 -23.17 8.86
CA PHE A 133 12.02 -23.81 9.39
C PHE A 133 11.32 -22.90 10.39
N LEU A 134 12.03 -22.45 11.43
CA LEU A 134 11.46 -21.59 12.48
C LEU A 134 10.90 -20.30 11.89
N LEU A 135 11.67 -19.59 11.07
CA LEU A 135 11.24 -18.32 10.49
C LEU A 135 10.00 -18.46 9.60
N ASN A 136 9.90 -19.51 8.80
CA ASN A 136 8.74 -19.71 7.93
C ASN A 136 7.49 -20.17 8.72
N ILE A 137 7.65 -20.98 9.77
CA ILE A 137 6.53 -21.30 10.67
C ILE A 137 6.06 -20.03 11.39
N LEU A 138 6.96 -19.22 11.92
CA LEU A 138 6.61 -17.94 12.54
C LEU A 138 5.91 -17.01 11.54
N LEU A 139 6.44 -16.86 10.34
CA LEU A 139 5.84 -16.03 9.29
C LEU A 139 4.41 -16.47 8.98
N GLY A 140 4.18 -17.78 8.84
CA GLY A 140 2.85 -18.35 8.59
C GLY A 140 1.90 -18.16 9.77
N VAL A 141 2.33 -18.48 10.99
CA VAL A 141 1.53 -18.36 12.21
C VAL A 141 1.17 -16.92 12.51
N PHE A 142 2.15 -15.98 12.43
CA PHE A 142 1.88 -14.55 12.63
C PHE A 142 0.88 -14.05 11.59
N ASN A 143 1.04 -14.41 10.32
CA ASN A 143 0.11 -13.96 9.29
C ASN A 143 -1.30 -14.56 9.40
N ILE A 144 -1.51 -15.66 10.15
CA ILE A 144 -2.85 -16.21 10.44
C ILE A 144 -3.54 -15.47 11.60
N LEU A 145 -2.82 -14.73 12.44
CA LEU A 145 -3.43 -14.00 13.56
C LEU A 145 -4.56 -13.07 13.05
N PRO A 146 -5.74 -13.11 13.70
CA PRO A 146 -6.95 -12.44 13.19
C PRO A 146 -6.96 -10.94 13.46
N GLY A 147 -6.03 -10.20 12.87
CA GLY A 147 -5.89 -8.76 13.01
C GLY A 147 -5.21 -8.10 11.83
N PHE A 148 -5.63 -6.89 11.48
CA PHE A 148 -4.93 -6.10 10.47
C PHE A 148 -3.59 -5.57 11.04
N PRO A 149 -2.58 -5.39 10.17
CA PRO A 149 -2.58 -5.53 8.70
C PRO A 149 -2.26 -6.96 8.20
N LEU A 150 -2.29 -7.97 9.07
CA LEU A 150 -1.95 -9.35 8.76
C LEU A 150 -3.00 -10.01 7.85
N ASP A 151 -2.61 -11.07 7.15
CA ASP A 151 -3.52 -11.83 6.27
C ASP A 151 -4.69 -12.45 7.03
N GLY A 152 -4.47 -12.89 8.27
CA GLY A 152 -5.50 -13.38 9.17
C GLY A 152 -6.61 -12.36 9.45
N GLY A 153 -6.28 -11.07 9.40
CA GLY A 153 -7.28 -10.01 9.42
C GLY A 153 -8.17 -10.05 8.18
N ARG A 154 -7.60 -10.21 6.99
CA ARG A 154 -8.36 -10.36 5.73
C ARG A 154 -9.15 -11.67 5.71
N VAL A 155 -8.59 -12.76 6.24
CA VAL A 155 -9.29 -14.05 6.42
C VAL A 155 -10.51 -13.86 7.31
N LEU A 156 -10.36 -13.20 8.48
CA LEU A 156 -11.46 -12.92 9.40
C LEU A 156 -12.50 -11.99 8.76
N ARG A 157 -12.07 -10.91 8.10
CA ARG A 157 -12.98 -10.01 7.37
C ARG A 157 -13.77 -10.77 6.31
N GLY A 158 -13.11 -11.57 5.47
CA GLY A 158 -13.76 -12.39 4.44
C GLY A 158 -14.78 -13.38 5.03
N TYR A 159 -14.51 -13.94 6.21
CA TYR A 159 -15.46 -14.78 6.93
C TYR A 159 -16.66 -13.98 7.44
N LEU A 160 -16.43 -12.85 8.11
CA LEU A 160 -17.47 -12.01 8.70
C LEU A 160 -18.38 -11.36 7.64
N ARG A 161 -17.86 -11.05 6.47
CA ARG A 161 -18.61 -10.50 5.33
C ARG A 161 -19.70 -11.42 4.78
N ARG A 162 -19.76 -12.66 5.23
CA ARG A 162 -20.90 -13.56 4.93
C ARG A 162 -22.18 -13.11 5.60
N LYS A 163 -22.09 -12.38 6.72
CA LYS A 163 -23.23 -11.95 7.55
C LYS A 163 -23.23 -10.45 7.88
N LYS A 164 -22.13 -9.74 7.62
CA LYS A 164 -21.95 -8.32 7.94
C LYS A 164 -21.64 -7.51 6.69
N SER A 165 -21.90 -6.19 6.74
CA SER A 165 -21.43 -5.25 5.74
C SER A 165 -19.90 -5.24 5.68
N PHE A 166 -19.31 -4.71 4.59
CA PHE A 166 -17.86 -4.58 4.46
C PHE A 166 -17.26 -3.76 5.62
N ILE A 167 -17.86 -2.63 5.94
CA ILE A 167 -17.45 -1.76 7.05
C ILE A 167 -17.55 -2.47 8.40
N ASP A 168 -18.68 -3.11 8.71
CA ASP A 168 -18.87 -3.74 10.02
C ASP A 168 -17.95 -4.94 10.21
N ALA A 169 -17.68 -5.68 9.14
CA ALA A 169 -16.68 -6.74 9.15
C ALA A 169 -15.29 -6.17 9.41
N THR A 170 -14.90 -5.08 8.71
CA THR A 170 -13.61 -4.42 8.90
C THR A 170 -13.46 -3.85 10.31
N LYS A 171 -14.49 -3.14 10.83
CA LYS A 171 -14.51 -2.65 12.23
C LYS A 171 -14.31 -3.77 13.24
N THR A 172 -15.04 -4.87 13.06
CA THR A 172 -14.94 -6.02 13.97
C THR A 172 -13.54 -6.61 13.93
N THR A 173 -12.97 -6.80 12.74
CA THR A 173 -11.59 -7.31 12.56
C THR A 173 -10.55 -6.39 13.17
N ALA A 174 -10.67 -5.08 12.97
CA ALA A 174 -9.77 -4.10 13.59
C ALA A 174 -9.85 -4.12 15.13
N LYS A 175 -11.06 -4.25 15.70
CA LYS A 175 -11.21 -4.40 17.15
C LYS A 175 -10.55 -5.67 17.68
N VAL A 176 -10.70 -6.80 16.99
CA VAL A 176 -10.04 -8.06 17.34
C VAL A 176 -8.52 -7.90 17.26
N GLY A 177 -8.00 -7.31 16.18
CA GLY A 177 -6.56 -7.03 16.03
C GLY A 177 -6.02 -6.14 17.16
N ASN A 178 -6.73 -5.06 17.51
CA ASN A 178 -6.33 -4.19 18.62
C ASN A 178 -6.34 -4.93 19.99
N ALA A 179 -7.27 -5.85 20.20
CA ALA A 179 -7.26 -6.70 21.39
C ALA A 179 -6.03 -7.63 21.44
N PHE A 180 -5.63 -8.19 20.29
CA PHE A 180 -4.38 -8.98 20.20
C PHE A 180 -3.14 -8.12 20.44
N ILE A 181 -3.09 -6.89 19.93
CA ILE A 181 -1.98 -5.95 20.19
C ILE A 181 -1.89 -5.64 21.70
N ALA A 182 -3.03 -5.37 22.34
CA ALA A 182 -3.06 -5.11 23.78
C ALA A 182 -2.58 -6.34 24.58
N LEU A 183 -3.05 -7.54 24.22
CA LEU A 183 -2.61 -8.79 24.84
C LEU A 183 -1.11 -9.03 24.63
N PHE A 184 -0.59 -8.76 23.45
CA PHE A 184 0.83 -8.86 23.13
C PHE A 184 1.67 -7.95 24.00
N ILE A 185 1.27 -6.69 24.17
CA ILE A 185 1.95 -5.73 25.06
C ILE A 185 1.94 -6.22 26.52
N VAL A 186 0.79 -6.68 27.02
CA VAL A 186 0.68 -7.23 28.38
C VAL A 186 1.60 -8.44 28.56
N PHE A 187 1.63 -9.34 27.57
CA PHE A 187 2.52 -10.51 27.58
C PHE A 187 4.00 -10.11 27.59
N THR A 188 4.41 -9.12 26.80
CA THR A 188 5.77 -8.58 26.80
C THR A 188 6.18 -8.09 28.20
N PHE A 189 5.34 -7.27 28.82
CA PHE A 189 5.64 -6.78 30.18
C PHE A 189 5.71 -7.90 31.21
N ALA A 190 4.79 -8.86 31.16
CA ALA A 190 4.80 -10.01 32.05
C ALA A 190 6.07 -10.86 31.85
N TYR A 191 6.46 -11.11 30.59
CA TYR A 191 7.67 -11.85 30.25
C TYR A 191 8.93 -11.16 30.78
N VAL A 192 9.07 -9.86 30.50
CA VAL A 192 10.21 -9.06 30.94
C VAL A 192 10.29 -8.95 32.49
N ALA A 193 9.14 -8.99 33.19
CA ALA A 193 9.12 -8.96 34.65
C ALA A 193 9.65 -10.26 35.29
N ILE A 194 9.39 -11.40 34.66
CA ILE A 194 9.71 -12.74 35.20
C ILE A 194 11.16 -13.14 34.86
N GLU A 195 11.61 -12.82 33.64
CA GLU A 195 12.91 -13.27 33.13
C GLU A 195 14.10 -12.52 33.75
N PRO A 196 15.19 -13.21 34.13
CA PRO A 196 16.36 -12.64 34.77
C PRO A 196 17.35 -11.98 33.80
N TYR A 197 16.83 -11.37 32.73
CA TYR A 197 17.70 -10.66 31.77
C TYR A 197 18.30 -9.39 32.32
N SER A 198 19.47 -8.96 31.78
CA SER A 198 20.03 -7.66 32.05
C SER A 198 19.07 -6.52 31.65
N LEU A 199 19.16 -5.37 32.31
CA LEU A 199 18.30 -4.20 32.02
C LEU A 199 18.34 -3.82 30.53
N PHE A 200 19.52 -3.83 29.93
CA PHE A 200 19.71 -3.53 28.51
C PHE A 200 18.89 -4.46 27.58
N TYR A 201 18.86 -5.76 27.86
CA TYR A 201 18.06 -6.73 27.08
C TYR A 201 16.56 -6.49 27.26
N LYS A 202 16.12 -6.16 28.47
CA LYS A 202 14.71 -5.83 28.77
C LYS A 202 14.25 -4.59 28.02
N GLU A 203 15.05 -3.53 28.03
CA GLU A 203 14.76 -2.29 27.28
C GLU A 203 14.69 -2.55 25.78
N PHE A 204 15.59 -3.36 25.22
CA PHE A 204 15.61 -3.72 23.81
C PHE A 204 14.34 -4.49 23.41
N ILE A 205 13.92 -5.48 24.20
CA ILE A 205 12.67 -6.25 23.93
C ILE A 205 11.47 -5.33 23.95
N VAL A 206 11.32 -4.51 25.01
CA VAL A 206 10.17 -3.59 25.14
C VAL A 206 10.13 -2.57 23.98
N LEU A 207 11.28 -2.01 23.60
CA LEU A 207 11.36 -1.06 22.49
C LEU A 207 10.94 -1.71 21.16
N TRP A 208 11.45 -2.92 20.91
CA TRP A 208 11.16 -3.64 19.67
C TRP A 208 9.69 -4.02 19.56
N ASP A 209 9.12 -4.56 20.65
CA ASP A 209 7.71 -4.94 20.69
C ASP A 209 6.78 -3.73 20.62
N PHE A 210 7.20 -2.59 21.19
CA PHE A 210 6.49 -1.33 21.02
C PHE A 210 6.46 -0.85 19.57
N ILE A 211 7.58 -0.95 18.85
CA ILE A 211 7.65 -0.62 17.41
C ILE A 211 6.70 -1.51 16.60
N ILE A 212 6.69 -2.82 16.89
CA ILE A 212 5.77 -3.78 16.24
C ILE A 212 4.31 -3.40 16.54
N ALA A 213 3.98 -3.11 17.79
CA ALA A 213 2.62 -2.74 18.20
C ALA A 213 2.14 -1.45 17.49
N VAL A 214 2.99 -0.43 17.40
CA VAL A 214 2.70 0.82 16.67
C VAL A 214 2.48 0.54 15.18
N TYR A 215 3.31 -0.29 14.57
CA TYR A 215 3.17 -0.69 13.17
C TYR A 215 1.82 -1.42 12.92
N LEU A 216 1.50 -2.41 13.75
CA LEU A 216 0.25 -3.16 13.62
C LEU A 216 -0.98 -2.27 13.85
N TYR A 217 -0.95 -1.40 14.85
CA TYR A 217 -2.02 -0.44 15.11
C TYR A 217 -2.22 0.54 13.95
N GLY A 218 -1.13 1.08 13.41
CA GLY A 218 -1.14 1.96 12.24
C GLY A 218 -1.77 1.29 11.03
N GLY A 219 -1.35 0.05 10.72
CA GLY A 219 -1.90 -0.72 9.62
C GLY A 219 -3.39 -1.08 9.79
N ALA A 220 -3.83 -1.41 11.02
CA ALA A 220 -5.25 -1.64 11.31
C ALA A 220 -6.09 -0.37 11.12
N LYS A 221 -5.56 0.79 11.51
CA LYS A 221 -6.19 2.10 11.30
C LYS A 221 -6.30 2.44 9.81
N GLU A 222 -5.24 2.18 9.04
CA GLU A 222 -5.21 2.42 7.60
C GLU A 222 -6.23 1.56 6.84
N GLU A 223 -6.32 0.26 7.16
CA GLU A 223 -7.34 -0.65 6.59
C GLU A 223 -8.75 -0.19 6.91
N LEU A 224 -9.00 0.27 8.14
CA LEU A 224 -10.30 0.82 8.52
C LEU A 224 -10.62 2.12 7.80
N GLN A 225 -9.66 3.03 7.67
CA GLN A 225 -9.82 4.28 6.92
C GLN A 225 -10.10 4.02 5.44
N SER A 226 -9.38 3.09 4.83
CA SER A 226 -9.62 2.66 3.44
C SER A 226 -11.02 2.08 3.26
N ALA A 227 -11.51 1.31 4.23
CA ALA A 227 -12.88 0.78 4.21
C ALA A 227 -13.95 1.89 4.27
N TYR A 228 -13.73 2.91 5.08
CA TYR A 228 -14.63 4.07 5.13
C TYR A 228 -14.63 4.85 3.81
N ILE A 229 -13.44 5.17 3.29
CA ILE A 229 -13.33 5.89 2.01
C ILE A 229 -14.07 5.12 0.92
N ARG A 230 -13.90 3.81 0.85
CA ARG A 230 -14.57 2.96 -0.13
C ARG A 230 -16.10 3.03 -0.04
N GLU A 231 -16.66 2.80 1.13
CA GLU A 231 -18.11 2.72 1.35
C GLU A 231 -18.78 4.05 1.03
N TYR A 232 -18.22 5.15 1.56
CA TYR A 232 -18.81 6.47 1.39
C TYR A 232 -18.52 7.10 0.03
N ALA A 233 -17.44 6.71 -0.63
CA ALA A 233 -17.20 7.13 -2.01
C ALA A 233 -18.15 6.46 -3.03
N MET A 234 -18.84 5.37 -2.66
CA MET A 234 -19.84 4.75 -3.52
C MET A 234 -21.12 5.59 -3.63
N ASP A 235 -21.51 6.27 -2.54
CA ASP A 235 -22.72 7.10 -2.48
C ASP A 235 -22.56 8.44 -3.21
N LEU A 236 -21.31 8.89 -3.41
CA LEU A 236 -20.97 10.17 -4.01
C LEU A 236 -20.70 10.02 -5.52
N LYS A 237 -21.15 11.00 -6.28
CA LYS A 237 -20.86 11.10 -7.73
C LYS A 237 -19.70 12.04 -7.99
N VAL A 238 -19.02 11.86 -9.12
CA VAL A 238 -17.92 12.72 -9.56
C VAL A 238 -18.34 14.19 -9.63
N LYS A 239 -19.57 14.49 -10.04
CA LYS A 239 -20.10 15.86 -10.09
C LYS A 239 -20.13 16.56 -8.73
N ASP A 240 -20.24 15.80 -7.62
CA ASP A 240 -20.32 16.35 -6.26
C ASP A 240 -18.92 16.82 -5.78
N ALA A 241 -17.84 16.34 -6.43
CA ALA A 241 -16.46 16.69 -6.16
C ALA A 241 -15.79 17.45 -7.32
N LEU A 242 -16.59 18.02 -8.23
CA LEU A 242 -16.11 18.75 -9.39
C LEU A 242 -15.39 20.04 -8.97
N SER A 243 -14.16 20.20 -9.45
CA SER A 243 -13.38 21.44 -9.28
C SER A 243 -13.31 22.24 -10.58
N ARG A 244 -13.40 23.56 -10.47
CA ARG A 244 -13.12 24.52 -11.53
C ARG A 244 -11.86 25.35 -11.24
N ASP A 245 -11.08 24.89 -10.28
CA ASP A 245 -9.85 25.57 -9.88
C ASP A 245 -8.66 25.17 -10.76
N TYR A 246 -8.70 25.63 -12.01
CA TYR A 246 -7.64 25.41 -12.99
C TYR A 246 -7.52 26.62 -13.94
N ILE A 247 -6.42 26.70 -14.66
CA ILE A 247 -6.22 27.60 -15.79
C ILE A 247 -6.13 26.77 -17.07
N MET A 248 -6.91 27.11 -18.07
CA MET A 248 -6.81 26.51 -19.39
C MET A 248 -5.89 27.37 -20.26
N VAL A 249 -4.87 26.74 -20.85
CA VAL A 249 -3.91 27.38 -21.74
C VAL A 249 -3.86 26.71 -23.11
N LYS A 250 -3.39 27.43 -24.13
CA LYS A 250 -3.15 26.83 -25.45
C LYS A 250 -1.92 25.92 -25.38
N PRO A 251 -1.85 24.81 -26.17
CA PRO A 251 -0.71 23.90 -26.18
C PRO A 251 0.64 24.57 -26.45
N ASN A 252 0.66 25.60 -27.25
CA ASN A 252 1.84 26.38 -27.62
C ASN A 252 2.20 27.53 -26.63
N ALA A 253 1.48 27.67 -25.51
CA ALA A 253 1.79 28.70 -24.51
C ALA A 253 3.18 28.42 -23.89
N THR A 254 4.00 29.48 -23.76
CA THR A 254 5.34 29.38 -23.14
C THR A 254 5.24 29.12 -21.64
N LEU A 255 6.19 28.39 -21.06
CA LEU A 255 6.20 28.11 -19.65
C LEU A 255 6.27 29.37 -18.79
N LEU A 256 7.00 30.39 -19.23
CA LEU A 256 7.07 31.66 -18.52
C LEU A 256 5.70 32.34 -18.43
N HIS A 257 4.96 32.40 -19.53
CA HIS A 257 3.60 32.95 -19.55
C HIS A 257 2.64 32.15 -18.64
N ILE A 258 2.80 30.84 -18.57
CA ILE A 258 2.01 30.00 -17.67
C ILE A 258 2.30 30.35 -16.20
N TYR A 259 3.56 30.55 -15.84
CA TYR A 259 3.95 31.00 -14.50
C TYR A 259 3.35 32.36 -14.13
N GLU A 260 3.42 33.33 -15.04
CA GLU A 260 2.78 34.64 -14.84
C GLU A 260 1.27 34.50 -14.57
N LEU A 261 0.60 33.67 -15.37
CA LEU A 261 -0.83 33.41 -15.17
C LEU A 261 -1.13 32.73 -13.84
N MET A 262 -0.29 31.79 -13.40
CA MET A 262 -0.43 31.12 -12.10
C MET A 262 -0.34 32.13 -10.95
N ILE A 263 0.67 33.00 -10.97
CA ILE A 263 0.85 34.02 -9.94
C ILE A 263 -0.32 35.01 -9.97
N LYS A 264 -0.67 35.53 -11.15
CA LYS A 264 -1.75 36.49 -11.31
C LYS A 264 -3.12 35.95 -10.88
N LYS A 265 -3.42 34.70 -11.22
CA LYS A 265 -4.72 34.07 -10.93
C LYS A 265 -4.75 33.27 -9.62
N LYS A 266 -3.62 33.16 -8.93
CA LYS A 266 -3.45 32.38 -7.70
C LYS A 266 -3.95 30.91 -7.84
N LYS A 267 -3.74 30.31 -9.03
CA LYS A 267 -4.15 28.94 -9.35
C LYS A 267 -2.94 28.09 -9.74
N HIS A 268 -2.91 26.85 -9.27
CA HIS A 268 -1.76 25.98 -9.42
C HIS A 268 -1.96 24.85 -10.43
N ILE A 269 -3.17 24.67 -10.95
CA ILE A 269 -3.49 23.60 -11.87
C ILE A 269 -3.65 24.19 -13.27
N ILE A 270 -2.85 23.68 -14.19
CA ILE A 270 -2.86 24.09 -15.58
C ILE A 270 -3.30 22.91 -16.44
N ILE A 271 -4.20 23.16 -17.36
CA ILE A 271 -4.63 22.17 -18.34
C ILE A 271 -4.50 22.71 -19.74
N THR A 272 -4.18 21.83 -20.67
CA THR A 272 -4.20 22.14 -22.12
C THR A 272 -5.32 21.38 -22.78
N LYS A 273 -5.88 21.96 -23.85
CA LYS A 273 -6.90 21.35 -24.68
C LYS A 273 -6.48 21.38 -26.13
N LYS A 274 -6.45 20.18 -26.77
CA LYS A 274 -6.20 20.02 -28.21
C LYS A 274 -7.35 19.18 -28.80
N GLY A 275 -8.27 19.83 -29.47
CA GLY A 275 -9.47 19.16 -29.95
C GLY A 275 -10.35 18.63 -28.82
N LYS A 276 -10.50 17.30 -28.75
CA LYS A 276 -11.20 16.59 -27.67
C LYS A 276 -10.28 16.15 -26.51
N GLU A 277 -8.97 16.18 -26.71
CA GLU A 277 -7.98 15.73 -25.74
C GLU A 277 -7.67 16.84 -24.73
N ILE A 278 -7.74 16.51 -23.44
CA ILE A 278 -7.36 17.39 -22.33
C ILE A 278 -6.21 16.76 -21.58
N LYS A 279 -5.14 17.50 -21.37
CA LYS A 279 -3.94 17.09 -20.64
C LYS A 279 -3.69 18.02 -19.47
N ALA A 280 -3.14 17.51 -18.38
CA ALA A 280 -2.61 18.33 -17.30
C ALA A 280 -1.19 18.75 -17.65
N VAL A 281 -0.85 20.01 -17.42
CA VAL A 281 0.54 20.43 -17.41
C VAL A 281 1.13 19.97 -16.09
N ALA A 282 2.20 19.17 -16.14
CA ALA A 282 2.89 18.65 -14.97
C ALA A 282 3.26 19.81 -14.03
N ARG A 283 3.34 19.52 -12.72
CA ARG A 283 3.73 20.51 -11.72
C ARG A 283 4.94 21.29 -12.20
N LEU A 284 4.71 22.56 -12.57
CA LEU A 284 5.77 23.45 -12.95
C LEU A 284 6.67 23.67 -11.72
N SER A 285 7.83 23.01 -11.72
CA SER A 285 8.90 23.25 -10.77
C SER A 285 9.98 24.10 -11.43
N PHE A 286 10.79 24.77 -10.64
CA PHE A 286 11.94 25.53 -11.14
C PHE A 286 12.86 24.70 -12.06
N ASN A 287 12.95 23.40 -11.79
CA ASN A 287 13.72 22.47 -12.62
C ASN A 287 13.16 22.32 -14.04
N ILE A 288 11.84 22.39 -14.23
CA ILE A 288 11.20 22.31 -15.55
C ILE A 288 11.45 23.58 -16.36
N LEU A 289 11.50 24.76 -15.73
CA LEU A 289 11.80 26.02 -16.40
C LEU A 289 13.22 26.05 -16.98
N ASN A 290 14.16 25.41 -16.31
CA ASN A 290 15.57 25.37 -16.75
C ASN A 290 15.88 24.18 -17.68
N ASP A 291 14.94 23.27 -17.87
CA ASP A 291 15.13 22.08 -18.71
C ASP A 291 14.74 22.41 -20.17
N LYS A 292 15.75 22.43 -21.03
CA LYS A 292 15.59 22.72 -22.47
C LYS A 292 14.65 21.78 -23.22
N ARG A 293 14.26 20.64 -22.62
CA ARG A 293 13.28 19.71 -23.18
C ARG A 293 11.85 20.23 -23.16
N TYR A 294 11.55 21.19 -22.28
CA TYR A 294 10.22 21.74 -22.11
C TYR A 294 10.19 23.20 -22.60
N ARG A 295 9.62 23.44 -23.77
CA ARG A 295 9.54 24.80 -24.38
C ARG A 295 8.16 25.42 -24.20
N ASN A 296 7.12 24.60 -24.21
CA ASN A 296 5.73 25.03 -24.18
C ASN A 296 4.87 24.12 -23.30
N ALA A 297 3.57 24.45 -23.17
CA ALA A 297 2.62 23.69 -22.39
C ALA A 297 2.45 22.24 -22.87
N GLU A 298 2.55 21.96 -24.17
CA GLU A 298 2.38 20.61 -24.71
C GLU A 298 3.53 19.70 -24.31
N ASP A 299 4.78 20.22 -24.35
CA ASP A 299 5.98 19.46 -23.95
C ASP A 299 5.94 19.07 -22.47
N ALA A 300 5.39 19.95 -21.62
CA ALA A 300 5.25 19.72 -20.20
C ALA A 300 3.94 18.99 -19.82
N SER A 301 3.12 18.62 -20.80
CA SER A 301 1.82 18.03 -20.53
C SER A 301 1.89 16.51 -20.33
N VAL A 302 1.10 16.02 -19.36
CA VAL A 302 0.91 14.60 -19.09
C VAL A 302 -0.54 14.21 -19.36
N PRO A 303 -0.79 12.99 -19.88
CA PRO A 303 -2.16 12.51 -20.07
C PRO A 303 -2.93 12.50 -18.75
N MET A 304 -4.20 12.90 -18.81
CA MET A 304 -5.15 12.79 -17.72
C MET A 304 -6.17 11.70 -18.01
N PRO A 305 -6.53 10.84 -17.03
CA PRO A 305 -7.69 9.99 -17.17
C PRO A 305 -8.95 10.84 -17.33
N SER A 306 -9.94 10.33 -18.08
CA SER A 306 -11.24 10.96 -18.26
C SER A 306 -12.32 10.16 -17.54
N VAL A 307 -13.14 10.84 -16.75
CA VAL A 307 -14.22 10.24 -15.97
C VAL A 307 -15.55 10.91 -16.28
N LYS A 308 -16.65 10.19 -16.10
CA LYS A 308 -17.99 10.73 -16.32
C LYS A 308 -18.52 11.38 -15.04
N ALA A 309 -19.23 12.50 -15.19
CA ALA A 309 -19.81 13.25 -14.07
C ALA A 309 -20.77 12.42 -13.18
N ASN A 310 -21.44 11.43 -13.76
CA ASN A 310 -22.38 10.55 -13.08
C ASN A 310 -21.77 9.24 -12.56
N ASP A 311 -20.48 8.97 -12.86
CA ASP A 311 -19.79 7.83 -12.27
C ASP A 311 -19.68 7.99 -10.76
N SER A 312 -19.55 6.87 -10.01
CA SER A 312 -19.28 6.94 -8.57
C SER A 312 -17.88 7.52 -8.32
N LEU A 313 -17.74 8.29 -7.26
CA LEU A 313 -16.47 8.89 -6.89
C LEU A 313 -15.40 7.84 -6.61
N SER A 314 -15.80 6.69 -6.05
CA SER A 314 -14.93 5.52 -5.83
C SER A 314 -14.33 5.00 -7.15
N LYS A 315 -15.15 4.86 -8.21
CA LYS A 315 -14.67 4.43 -9.54
C LYS A 315 -13.68 5.43 -10.12
N ALA A 316 -14.02 6.72 -10.04
CA ALA A 316 -13.16 7.79 -10.55
C ALA A 316 -11.82 7.86 -9.84
N LEU A 317 -11.78 7.73 -8.51
CA LEU A 317 -10.55 7.69 -7.72
C LEU A 317 -9.65 6.51 -8.11
N ARG A 318 -10.22 5.34 -8.41
CA ARG A 318 -9.45 4.19 -8.91
C ARG A 318 -8.81 4.46 -10.28
N GLU A 319 -9.57 5.02 -11.21
CA GLU A 319 -9.04 5.41 -12.53
C GLU A 319 -7.93 6.46 -12.42
N MET A 320 -8.02 7.32 -11.40
CA MET A 320 -6.99 8.32 -11.07
C MET A 320 -5.75 7.74 -10.38
N GLY A 321 -5.84 6.59 -9.72
CA GLY A 321 -4.71 5.96 -9.00
C GLY A 321 -3.50 5.68 -9.91
N ASN A 322 -3.68 5.59 -11.22
CA ASN A 322 -2.63 5.47 -12.22
C ASN A 322 -2.12 6.83 -12.74
N SER A 323 -2.74 7.94 -12.34
CA SER A 323 -2.34 9.30 -12.74
C SER A 323 -1.27 9.82 -11.79
N ARG A 324 -0.11 10.22 -12.32
CA ARG A 324 1.00 10.80 -11.54
C ARG A 324 0.59 12.06 -10.79
N GLU A 325 -0.39 12.80 -11.31
CA GLU A 325 -0.78 14.12 -10.77
C GLU A 325 -2.02 14.05 -9.87
N GLY A 326 -2.72 12.90 -9.79
CA GLY A 326 -3.96 12.77 -9.02
C GLY A 326 -5.09 13.67 -9.55
N ILE A 327 -5.14 13.88 -10.87
CA ILE A 327 -6.10 14.76 -11.57
C ILE A 327 -6.78 13.96 -12.67
N ALA A 328 -8.11 14.11 -12.80
CA ALA A 328 -8.87 13.57 -13.93
C ALA A 328 -9.75 14.64 -14.59
N ALA A 329 -9.94 14.52 -15.89
CA ALA A 329 -10.88 15.36 -16.66
C ALA A 329 -12.30 14.82 -16.52
N VAL A 330 -13.26 15.68 -16.16
CA VAL A 330 -14.66 15.30 -15.95
C VAL A 330 -15.51 15.69 -17.16
N PHE A 331 -16.26 14.73 -17.68
CA PHE A 331 -17.14 14.91 -18.83
C PHE A 331 -18.61 14.55 -18.54
N SER A 332 -19.52 15.26 -19.21
CA SER A 332 -20.92 14.84 -19.36
C SER A 332 -21.20 14.70 -20.86
N GLY A 333 -21.31 13.46 -21.32
CA GLY A 333 -21.26 13.17 -22.75
C GLY A 333 -19.94 13.66 -23.37
N ASN A 334 -20.02 14.54 -24.38
CA ASN A 334 -18.85 15.15 -25.02
C ASN A 334 -18.46 16.52 -24.42
N LYS A 335 -19.20 17.00 -23.43
CA LYS A 335 -18.94 18.31 -22.82
C LYS A 335 -18.00 18.17 -21.62
N PHE A 336 -16.87 18.88 -21.68
CA PHE A 336 -15.96 19.02 -20.52
C PHE A 336 -16.60 19.91 -19.48
N LEU A 337 -16.67 19.46 -18.23
CA LEU A 337 -17.29 20.17 -17.11
C LEU A 337 -16.25 20.80 -16.16
N GLY A 338 -15.11 20.17 -16.03
CA GLY A 338 -14.07 20.56 -15.08
C GLY A 338 -13.12 19.42 -14.76
N ILE A 339 -12.45 19.49 -13.64
CA ILE A 339 -11.49 18.49 -13.18
C ILE A 339 -11.91 17.87 -11.85
N LEU A 340 -11.50 16.64 -11.62
CA LEU A 340 -11.54 15.99 -10.33
C LEU A 340 -10.13 15.93 -9.77
N LEU A 341 -9.98 16.36 -8.51
CA LEU A 341 -8.73 16.31 -7.76
C LEU A 341 -8.85 15.24 -6.68
N ALA A 342 -7.90 14.31 -6.59
CA ALA A 342 -7.92 13.25 -5.59
C ALA A 342 -8.03 13.80 -4.17
N ARG A 343 -7.22 14.81 -3.81
CA ARG A 343 -7.27 15.47 -2.50
C ARG A 343 -8.62 16.11 -2.18
N HIS A 344 -9.24 16.75 -3.18
CA HIS A 344 -10.55 17.38 -3.00
C HIS A 344 -11.65 16.32 -2.82
N ALA A 345 -11.59 15.24 -3.61
CA ALA A 345 -12.49 14.10 -3.45
C ALA A 345 -12.38 13.47 -2.06
N GLU A 346 -11.18 13.24 -1.55
CA GLU A 346 -10.95 12.74 -0.19
C GLU A 346 -11.55 13.66 0.89
N SER A 347 -11.38 14.99 0.75
CA SER A 347 -11.96 15.96 1.67
C SER A 347 -13.50 15.93 1.67
N ILE A 348 -14.12 15.78 0.48
CA ILE A 348 -15.57 15.68 0.34
C ILE A 348 -16.09 14.38 0.95
N ILE A 349 -15.38 13.25 0.74
CA ILE A 349 -15.71 11.98 1.38
C ILE A 349 -15.62 12.11 2.89
N ALA A 350 -14.56 12.74 3.41
CA ALA A 350 -14.38 12.97 4.84
C ALA A 350 -15.51 13.83 5.43
N LEU A 351 -15.91 14.90 4.73
CA LEU A 351 -17.03 15.75 5.15
C LEU A 351 -18.36 14.99 5.12
N HIS A 352 -18.62 14.22 4.07
CA HIS A 352 -19.82 13.38 3.97
C HIS A 352 -19.87 12.34 5.09
N LEU A 353 -18.73 11.74 5.41
CA LEU A 353 -18.56 10.81 6.52
C LEU A 353 -18.85 11.49 7.87
N ALA A 354 -18.27 12.66 8.12
CA ALA A 354 -18.48 13.42 9.36
C ALA A 354 -19.97 13.74 9.57
N ASN A 355 -20.66 14.21 8.52
CA ASN A 355 -22.10 14.49 8.57
C ASN A 355 -22.93 13.22 8.86
N LYS A 356 -22.60 12.09 8.24
CA LYS A 356 -23.35 10.83 8.41
C LYS A 356 -23.11 10.19 9.79
N LEU A 357 -21.94 10.41 10.39
CA LEU A 357 -21.59 9.97 11.74
C LEU A 357 -22.10 10.93 12.83
N GLY A 358 -22.70 12.06 12.47
CA GLY A 358 -23.17 13.05 13.43
C GLY A 358 -22.04 13.75 14.20
N ILE A 359 -20.83 13.74 13.64
CA ILE A 359 -19.69 14.45 14.21
C ILE A 359 -19.94 15.94 13.96
N LYS A 360 -20.63 16.59 14.92
CA LYS A 360 -20.75 18.05 14.92
C LYS A 360 -19.36 18.65 15.14
N GLU A 361 -18.96 19.57 14.30
CA GLU A 361 -17.83 20.43 14.59
C GLU A 361 -18.05 21.05 15.98
N HIS A 362 -17.17 20.73 16.93
CA HIS A 362 -17.04 21.55 18.11
C HIS A 362 -16.39 22.84 17.61
N GLY A 363 -17.23 23.81 17.28
CA GLY A 363 -16.81 25.15 16.87
C GLY A 363 -15.89 25.73 17.93
N ARG A 364 -14.60 25.78 17.60
CA ARG A 364 -13.73 26.83 18.13
C ARG A 364 -13.79 27.96 17.10
N GLY A 365 -14.55 28.98 17.47
CA GLY A 365 -14.49 30.26 16.79
C GLY A 365 -13.05 30.73 16.69
N ILE A 366 -12.67 31.12 15.50
CA ILE A 366 -11.53 32.01 15.24
C ILE A 366 -12.12 33.42 15.11
#